data_84c6856585bc44eca046724b7764810e
#
_entry.id   84c6856585bc44eca046724b7764810e
#
_cell.length_a   1.000
_cell.length_b   1.000
_cell.length_c   1.000
_cell.angle_alpha   90.00
_cell.angle_beta   90.00
_cell.angle_gamma   90.00
#
_symmetry.space_group_name_H-M   'P 1'
#
loop_
_entity.id
_entity.type
_entity.pdbx_description
1 polymer ?
#
loop_
_entity_poly.entity_id
_entity_poly.type
_entity_poly.pdbx_seq_one_letter_code
_entity_poly.pdbx_strand_id
1 'polypeptide(L)'
;MAVRRLPRPHRFDVWIAVGGLLGGLLLAIIGLNTRPADDPLTLFDGRWPPLLPLTVTAGCELLRRTAPRTALIVGSVAVTADLVTQGNLSTVLMFTDVMYAAVLYGPLASARRIQWITGLLTVAGTVVPFAVWRVPQALLIGVVVGVVAYAPASTGWIVRDHRDAAEAARLRAEQTALLAETDRVQAVTAERARMARELHDMVANHLSAIAIHSTAALSLDEPETSRQALTVIRENSVDGLAEMRRLIGILRDGSGDREPAAAPTLDGVAALVDGARANGLDVTLDSRPGEVPSPVELAAYRIVQEALTNALKHARPGRVTVCLARRDGVLDVRVSSPYGPVDGPRAPGSGAGLVGMRERAALLGGTFEAGPEGALWTVRAALPLIEGDHRS
;
A
#
# COMPACT_ATOMS: atom_id res chain seq x y z
N MET A 1 -1.69 46.07 22.57
CA MET A 1 -1.07 45.79 21.27
C MET A 1 -0.10 44.65 21.38
N ALA A 2 -0.49 43.42 21.01
CA ALA A 2 0.42 42.28 21.09
C ALA A 2 1.40 42.38 19.91
N VAL A 3 2.67 42.55 20.20
CA VAL A 3 3.76 42.48 19.21
C VAL A 3 3.76 41.05 18.67
N ARG A 4 3.18 40.82 17.49
CA ARG A 4 3.29 39.56 16.75
C ARG A 4 4.77 39.35 16.48
N ARG A 5 5.41 38.44 17.23
CA ARG A 5 6.76 38.02 16.95
C ARG A 5 6.76 37.42 15.55
N LEU A 6 7.51 38.04 14.64
CA LEU A 6 7.72 37.50 13.29
C LEU A 6 8.30 36.08 13.43
N PRO A 7 7.76 35.10 12.72
CA PRO A 7 8.34 33.76 12.73
C PRO A 7 9.78 33.82 12.23
N ARG A 8 10.64 32.95 12.78
CA ARG A 8 12.07 32.89 12.41
C ARG A 8 12.20 32.60 10.91
N PRO A 9 13.10 33.31 10.19
CA PRO A 9 13.32 33.03 8.78
C PRO A 9 13.82 31.60 8.57
N HIS A 10 13.44 31.00 7.46
CA HIS A 10 13.90 29.65 7.10
C HIS A 10 15.40 29.68 6.78
N ARG A 11 16.15 28.65 7.16
CA ARG A 11 17.62 28.61 6.97
C ARG A 11 18.03 28.86 5.53
N PHE A 12 17.29 28.34 4.58
CA PHE A 12 17.52 28.54 3.14
C PHE A 12 17.40 30.02 2.73
N ASP A 13 16.44 30.76 3.29
CA ASP A 13 16.23 32.19 3.00
C ASP A 13 17.39 33.04 3.55
N VAL A 14 17.96 32.63 4.68
CA VAL A 14 19.18 33.25 5.25
C VAL A 14 20.37 33.04 4.31
N TRP A 15 20.56 31.82 3.79
CA TRP A 15 21.66 31.55 2.85
C TRP A 15 21.55 32.35 1.55
N ILE A 16 20.34 32.54 1.03
CA ILE A 16 20.11 33.36 -0.18
C ILE A 16 20.39 34.82 0.13
N ALA A 17 19.87 35.34 1.24
CA ALA A 17 20.12 36.72 1.65
C ALA A 17 21.61 37.02 1.84
N VAL A 18 22.32 36.16 2.55
CA VAL A 18 23.77 36.29 2.79
C VAL A 18 24.57 36.13 1.49
N GLY A 19 24.24 35.13 0.67
CA GLY A 19 24.90 34.90 -0.62
C GLY A 19 24.69 36.08 -1.60
N GLY A 20 23.46 36.61 -1.67
CA GLY A 20 23.12 37.77 -2.48
C GLY A 20 23.86 39.03 -2.00
N LEU A 21 23.89 39.26 -0.67
CA LEU A 21 24.58 40.39 -0.09
C LEU A 21 26.11 40.30 -0.35
N LEU A 22 26.73 39.16 -0.09
CA LEU A 22 28.17 38.97 -0.33
C LEU A 22 28.53 39.08 -1.81
N GLY A 23 27.69 38.51 -2.71
CA GLY A 23 27.86 38.64 -4.15
C GLY A 23 27.75 40.10 -4.60
N GLY A 24 26.77 40.85 -4.09
CA GLY A 24 26.62 42.26 -4.41
C GLY A 24 27.74 43.13 -3.88
N LEU A 25 28.26 42.86 -2.68
CA LEU A 25 29.44 43.52 -2.15
C LEU A 25 30.70 43.21 -3.00
N LEU A 26 30.89 41.99 -3.44
CA LEU A 26 31.99 41.61 -4.33
C LEU A 26 31.92 42.39 -5.66
N LEU A 27 30.73 42.45 -6.27
CA LEU A 27 30.50 43.21 -7.49
C LEU A 27 30.81 44.69 -7.32
N ALA A 28 30.39 45.31 -6.20
CA ALA A 28 30.69 46.70 -5.88
C ALA A 28 32.23 46.94 -5.67
N ILE A 29 32.94 46.00 -5.03
CA ILE A 29 34.38 46.10 -4.81
C ILE A 29 35.13 46.05 -6.17
N ILE A 30 34.73 45.15 -7.07
CA ILE A 30 35.32 44.95 -8.39
C ILE A 30 34.96 46.12 -9.34
N GLY A 31 33.93 46.90 -8.98
CA GLY A 31 33.43 48.02 -9.82
C GLY A 31 32.53 47.57 -10.97
N LEU A 32 31.97 46.36 -10.87
CA LEU A 32 30.99 45.82 -11.82
C LEU A 32 29.59 46.33 -11.47
N ASN A 33 29.26 47.52 -12.00
CA ASN A 33 27.95 48.16 -11.85
C ASN A 33 27.08 47.84 -13.08
N THR A 34 25.76 47.93 -12.92
CA THR A 34 24.81 47.74 -14.03
C THR A 34 24.74 48.93 -14.99
N ARG A 35 25.27 50.07 -14.56
CA ARG A 35 25.31 51.35 -15.32
C ARG A 35 26.62 52.05 -15.17
N PRO A 36 27.07 52.75 -16.22
CA PRO A 36 28.22 53.65 -16.14
C PRO A 36 27.91 54.90 -15.31
N ALA A 37 28.94 55.51 -14.77
CA ALA A 37 28.82 56.72 -13.92
C ALA A 37 28.28 57.95 -14.68
N ASP A 38 28.49 58.01 -15.95
CA ASP A 38 28.08 59.11 -16.88
C ASP A 38 26.64 58.92 -17.43
N ASP A 39 25.92 57.86 -17.02
CA ASP A 39 24.51 57.67 -17.40
C ASP A 39 23.64 58.78 -16.85
N PRO A 40 22.81 59.47 -17.67
CA PRO A 40 21.98 60.61 -17.26
C PRO A 40 20.93 60.25 -16.19
N LEU A 41 20.66 58.98 -15.97
CA LEU A 41 19.74 58.50 -14.92
C LEU A 41 20.47 58.26 -13.58
N THR A 42 21.79 58.29 -13.53
CA THR A 42 22.58 58.12 -12.30
C THR A 42 22.62 59.46 -11.57
N LEU A 43 21.75 59.60 -10.56
CA LEU A 43 21.66 60.81 -9.71
C LEU A 43 22.64 60.76 -8.55
N PHE A 44 22.99 59.53 -8.09
CA PHE A 44 23.91 59.29 -6.98
C PHE A 44 25.09 58.48 -7.46
N ASP A 45 26.20 59.17 -7.71
CA ASP A 45 27.44 58.54 -8.14
C ASP A 45 28.29 58.02 -6.97
N GLY A 46 29.12 57.01 -7.21
CA GLY A 46 30.01 56.44 -6.24
C GLY A 46 29.68 54.99 -5.85
N ARG A 47 30.59 54.41 -5.06
CA ARG A 47 30.52 52.97 -4.65
C ARG A 47 29.48 52.67 -3.55
N TRP A 48 29.10 53.66 -2.73
CA TRP A 48 28.25 53.47 -1.58
C TRP A 48 26.73 53.52 -1.87
N PRO A 49 26.23 54.36 -2.76
CA PRO A 49 24.79 54.46 -3.03
C PRO A 49 24.12 53.12 -3.39
N PRO A 50 24.69 52.21 -4.24
CA PRO A 50 24.07 50.95 -4.58
C PRO A 50 23.99 49.97 -3.42
N LEU A 51 24.77 50.14 -2.34
CA LEU A 51 24.77 49.24 -1.19
C LEU A 51 23.50 49.39 -0.34
N LEU A 52 22.82 50.53 -0.35
CA LEU A 52 21.58 50.70 0.39
C LEU A 52 20.43 49.84 -0.19
N PRO A 53 20.10 49.91 -1.50
CA PRO A 53 19.14 49.00 -2.13
C PRO A 53 19.52 47.53 -1.98
N LEU A 54 20.79 47.21 -2.10
CA LEU A 54 21.31 45.84 -1.91
C LEU A 54 20.99 45.29 -0.51
N THR A 55 21.30 46.02 0.55
CA THR A 55 21.02 45.60 1.93
C THR A 55 19.53 45.52 2.25
N VAL A 56 18.74 46.43 1.71
CA VAL A 56 17.26 46.41 1.85
C VAL A 56 16.68 45.16 1.17
N THR A 57 17.12 44.87 -0.05
CA THR A 57 16.63 43.69 -0.79
C THR A 57 17.07 42.38 -0.12
N ALA A 58 18.29 42.32 0.43
CA ALA A 58 18.70 41.18 1.23
C ALA A 58 17.84 40.98 2.50
N GLY A 59 17.40 42.10 3.11
CA GLY A 59 16.43 42.06 4.21
C GLY A 59 15.04 41.54 3.75
N CYS A 60 14.62 41.85 2.54
CA CYS A 60 13.37 41.36 1.95
C CYS A 60 13.39 39.83 1.74
N GLU A 61 14.54 39.26 1.42
CA GLU A 61 14.72 37.79 1.32
C GLU A 61 14.38 37.06 2.63
N LEU A 62 14.71 37.65 3.76
CA LEU A 62 14.37 37.06 5.06
C LEU A 62 12.86 37.05 5.34
N LEU A 63 12.11 37.98 4.71
CA LEU A 63 10.68 38.16 4.89
C LEU A 63 9.83 37.46 3.82
N ARG A 64 10.42 36.94 2.76
CA ARG A 64 9.76 36.45 1.56
C ARG A 64 8.68 35.38 1.80
N ARG A 65 8.82 34.56 2.85
CA ARG A 65 7.82 33.52 3.22
C ARG A 65 6.84 34.02 4.29
N THR A 66 7.30 34.87 5.20
CA THR A 66 6.52 35.30 6.36
C THR A 66 5.67 36.51 6.09
N ALA A 67 6.17 37.46 5.27
CA ALA A 67 5.50 38.69 4.88
C ALA A 67 5.73 39.00 3.39
N PRO A 68 5.28 38.11 2.45
CA PRO A 68 5.62 38.23 1.03
C PRO A 68 5.16 39.54 0.38
N ARG A 69 4.01 40.10 0.81
CA ARG A 69 3.53 41.38 0.31
C ARG A 69 4.42 42.56 0.71
N THR A 70 4.85 42.56 1.98
CA THR A 70 5.73 43.62 2.51
C THR A 70 7.11 43.50 1.85
N ALA A 71 7.65 42.30 1.72
CA ALA A 71 8.91 42.05 1.03
C ALA A 71 8.88 42.54 -0.43
N LEU A 72 7.78 42.27 -1.16
CA LEU A 72 7.61 42.73 -2.53
C LEU A 72 7.55 44.24 -2.63
N ILE A 73 6.74 44.91 -1.77
CA ILE A 73 6.59 46.41 -1.81
C ILE A 73 7.95 47.06 -1.50
N VAL A 74 8.62 46.62 -0.42
CA VAL A 74 9.90 47.20 -0.01
C VAL A 74 10.99 46.89 -1.05
N GLY A 75 11.01 45.66 -1.57
CA GLY A 75 11.93 45.27 -2.64
C GLY A 75 11.73 46.06 -3.93
N SER A 76 10.46 46.34 -4.31
CA SER A 76 10.17 47.18 -5.47
C SER A 76 10.68 48.63 -5.29
N VAL A 77 10.53 49.19 -4.10
CA VAL A 77 11.09 50.51 -3.77
C VAL A 77 12.63 50.46 -3.82
N ALA A 78 13.24 49.42 -3.28
CA ALA A 78 14.69 49.25 -3.30
C ALA A 78 15.26 49.14 -4.71
N VAL A 79 14.64 48.31 -5.59
CA VAL A 79 15.07 48.20 -7.01
C VAL A 79 14.85 49.49 -7.76
N THR A 80 13.77 50.22 -7.48
CA THR A 80 13.54 51.56 -8.11
C THR A 80 14.61 52.54 -7.63
N ALA A 81 14.99 52.52 -6.36
CA ALA A 81 16.09 53.36 -5.86
C ALA A 81 17.45 52.94 -6.47
N ASP A 82 17.66 51.63 -6.74
CA ASP A 82 18.89 51.14 -7.41
C ASP A 82 19.01 51.71 -8.84
N LEU A 83 17.86 52.02 -9.51
CA LEU A 83 17.86 52.61 -10.85
C LEU A 83 18.45 54.05 -10.91
N VAL A 84 18.47 54.79 -9.84
CA VAL A 84 19.03 56.14 -9.76
C VAL A 84 20.48 56.16 -9.22
N THR A 85 21.05 54.98 -8.98
CA THR A 85 22.46 54.77 -8.65
C THR A 85 23.18 54.10 -9.83
N GLN A 86 24.47 53.74 -9.69
CA GLN A 86 25.16 52.93 -10.68
C GLN A 86 24.59 51.51 -10.77
N GLY A 87 23.70 51.14 -9.87
CA GLY A 87 23.00 49.86 -9.83
C GLY A 87 23.88 48.65 -9.49
N ASN A 88 23.26 47.62 -8.90
CA ASN A 88 23.94 46.38 -8.52
C ASN A 88 23.15 45.18 -9.05
N LEU A 89 23.81 44.31 -9.84
CA LEU A 89 23.15 43.14 -10.43
C LEU A 89 22.58 42.20 -9.37
N SER A 90 23.22 42.09 -8.19
CA SER A 90 22.72 41.23 -7.09
C SER A 90 21.40 41.76 -6.50
N THR A 91 21.20 43.07 -6.47
CA THR A 91 19.91 43.69 -6.06
C THR A 91 18.79 43.23 -6.99
N VAL A 92 19.05 43.27 -8.32
CA VAL A 92 18.07 42.85 -9.34
C VAL A 92 17.79 41.33 -9.21
N LEU A 93 18.82 40.51 -9.05
CA LEU A 93 18.66 39.03 -8.89
C LEU A 93 17.87 38.67 -7.64
N MET A 94 18.18 39.28 -6.48
CA MET A 94 17.41 39.04 -5.26
C MET A 94 15.96 39.55 -5.42
N PHE A 95 15.72 40.66 -6.12
CA PHE A 95 14.36 41.11 -6.39
C PHE A 95 13.56 40.10 -7.23
N THR A 96 14.17 39.43 -8.22
CA THR A 96 13.46 38.39 -8.98
C THR A 96 13.02 37.23 -8.09
N ASP A 97 13.82 36.87 -7.08
CA ASP A 97 13.45 35.81 -6.12
C ASP A 97 12.34 36.29 -5.14
N VAL A 98 12.41 37.54 -4.66
CA VAL A 98 11.31 38.15 -3.87
C VAL A 98 10.01 38.18 -4.67
N MET A 99 10.04 38.55 -5.97
CA MET A 99 8.89 38.52 -6.86
C MET A 99 8.30 37.11 -7.01
N TYR A 100 9.14 36.12 -7.27
CA TYR A 100 8.74 34.72 -7.31
C TYR A 100 8.09 34.27 -6.00
N ALA A 101 8.71 34.58 -4.87
CA ALA A 101 8.22 34.22 -3.54
C ALA A 101 6.87 34.91 -3.21
N ALA A 102 6.68 36.17 -3.65
CA ALA A 102 5.42 36.90 -3.43
C ALA A 102 4.24 36.22 -4.14
N VAL A 103 4.45 35.64 -5.30
CA VAL A 103 3.44 34.84 -6.02
C VAL A 103 3.25 33.45 -5.40
N LEU A 104 4.34 32.80 -5.05
CA LEU A 104 4.30 31.43 -4.52
C LEU A 104 3.70 31.35 -3.12
N TYR A 105 4.11 32.24 -2.22
CA TYR A 105 3.72 32.22 -0.79
C TYR A 105 2.62 33.21 -0.43
N GLY A 106 2.31 34.16 -1.34
CA GLY A 106 1.29 35.17 -1.12
C GLY A 106 -0.13 34.61 -1.26
N PRO A 107 -1.16 35.39 -0.85
CA PRO A 107 -2.56 35.03 -1.09
C PRO A 107 -2.88 34.94 -2.57
N LEU A 108 -3.77 34.02 -2.97
CA LEU A 108 -4.14 33.77 -4.37
C LEU A 108 -4.59 35.07 -5.12
N ALA A 109 -5.39 35.92 -4.46
CA ALA A 109 -5.83 37.16 -5.05
C ALA A 109 -4.66 38.13 -5.36
N SER A 110 -3.61 38.13 -4.50
CA SER A 110 -2.40 38.92 -4.74
C SER A 110 -1.57 38.33 -5.87
N ALA A 111 -1.38 37.01 -5.88
CA ALA A 111 -0.65 36.33 -6.93
C ALA A 111 -1.24 36.60 -8.33
N ARG A 112 -2.57 36.52 -8.47
CA ARG A 112 -3.27 36.88 -9.72
C ARG A 112 -3.04 38.30 -10.13
N ARG A 113 -3.14 39.26 -9.18
CA ARG A 113 -2.90 40.68 -9.46
C ARG A 113 -1.47 40.96 -9.88
N ILE A 114 -0.48 40.33 -9.20
CA ILE A 114 0.94 40.48 -9.55
C ILE A 114 1.17 40.01 -10.98
N GLN A 115 0.62 38.86 -11.35
CA GLN A 115 0.74 38.30 -12.69
C GLN A 115 0.22 39.28 -13.78
N TRP A 116 -0.98 39.86 -13.57
CA TRP A 116 -1.55 40.81 -14.50
C TRP A 116 -0.77 42.12 -14.53
N ILE A 117 -0.35 42.65 -13.38
CA ILE A 117 0.40 43.93 -13.29
C ILE A 117 1.76 43.77 -13.97
N THR A 118 2.49 42.70 -13.70
CA THR A 118 3.82 42.47 -14.32
C THR A 118 3.71 42.25 -15.82
N GLY A 119 2.67 41.54 -16.29
CA GLY A 119 2.38 41.40 -17.72
C GLY A 119 2.09 42.76 -18.39
N LEU A 120 1.22 43.58 -17.79
CA LEU A 120 0.92 44.90 -18.29
C LEU A 120 2.14 45.83 -18.29
N LEU A 121 2.97 45.78 -17.23
CA LEU A 121 4.22 46.51 -17.15
C LEU A 121 5.20 46.13 -18.25
N THR A 122 5.28 44.85 -18.57
CA THR A 122 6.13 44.33 -19.66
C THR A 122 5.68 44.85 -21.00
N VAL A 123 4.37 44.82 -21.29
CA VAL A 123 3.80 45.36 -22.52
C VAL A 123 4.02 46.88 -22.59
N ALA A 124 3.73 47.60 -21.50
CA ALA A 124 3.94 49.04 -21.44
C ALA A 124 5.42 49.42 -21.60
N GLY A 125 6.32 48.71 -20.93
CA GLY A 125 7.78 48.89 -21.04
C GLY A 125 8.34 48.59 -22.43
N THR A 126 7.61 47.80 -23.23
CA THR A 126 7.98 47.53 -24.64
C THR A 126 7.42 48.65 -25.55
N VAL A 127 6.10 48.93 -25.43
CA VAL A 127 5.39 49.77 -26.40
C VAL A 127 5.67 51.24 -26.17
N VAL A 128 5.64 51.73 -24.92
CA VAL A 128 5.78 53.17 -24.64
C VAL A 128 7.16 53.71 -25.01
N PRO A 129 8.30 53.10 -24.60
CA PRO A 129 9.62 53.57 -24.99
C PRO A 129 9.81 53.54 -26.51
N PHE A 130 9.35 52.48 -27.17
CA PHE A 130 9.44 52.36 -28.62
C PHE A 130 8.62 53.46 -29.34
N ALA A 131 7.45 53.75 -28.89
CA ALA A 131 6.60 54.78 -29.46
C ALA A 131 7.21 56.22 -29.31
N VAL A 132 7.85 56.47 -28.14
CA VAL A 132 8.47 57.76 -27.82
C VAL A 132 9.80 57.93 -28.57
N TRP A 133 10.71 56.96 -28.49
CA TRP A 133 12.08 57.12 -29.01
C TRP A 133 12.24 56.66 -30.45
N ARG A 134 11.34 55.76 -30.91
CA ARG A 134 11.33 55.18 -32.28
C ARG A 134 12.64 54.52 -32.67
N VAL A 135 13.39 53.98 -31.72
CA VAL A 135 14.62 53.24 -31.91
C VAL A 135 14.45 51.80 -31.49
N PRO A 136 14.97 50.80 -32.22
CA PRO A 136 14.80 49.37 -31.89
C PRO A 136 15.30 49.01 -30.49
N GLN A 137 16.32 49.69 -30.00
CA GLN A 137 16.91 49.47 -28.67
C GLN A 137 15.94 49.69 -27.54
N ALA A 138 14.90 50.55 -27.75
CA ALA A 138 13.85 50.81 -26.77
C ALA A 138 13.04 49.56 -26.40
N LEU A 139 12.96 48.59 -27.33
CA LEU A 139 12.31 47.28 -27.07
C LEU A 139 13.00 46.48 -25.96
N LEU A 140 14.30 46.65 -25.74
CA LEU A 140 15.06 46.00 -24.69
C LEU A 140 14.56 46.33 -23.30
N ILE A 141 13.95 47.52 -23.09
CA ILE A 141 13.35 47.86 -21.80
C ILE A 141 12.24 46.89 -21.44
N GLY A 142 11.37 46.60 -22.40
CA GLY A 142 10.34 45.57 -22.17
C GLY A 142 10.88 44.19 -21.89
N VAL A 143 11.96 43.81 -22.57
CA VAL A 143 12.65 42.54 -22.31
C VAL A 143 13.20 42.48 -20.86
N VAL A 144 13.86 43.58 -20.42
CA VAL A 144 14.38 43.64 -19.05
C VAL A 144 13.25 43.57 -18.02
N VAL A 145 12.16 44.35 -18.22
CA VAL A 145 10.97 44.29 -17.33
C VAL A 145 10.35 42.90 -17.33
N GLY A 146 10.26 42.26 -18.51
CA GLY A 146 9.75 40.88 -18.63
C GLY A 146 10.58 39.86 -17.87
N VAL A 147 11.90 39.95 -17.98
CA VAL A 147 12.83 39.01 -17.29
C VAL A 147 12.85 39.28 -15.78
N VAL A 148 12.83 40.52 -15.33
CA VAL A 148 12.96 40.91 -13.93
C VAL A 148 11.64 40.80 -13.15
N ALA A 149 10.51 41.05 -13.77
CA ALA A 149 9.24 41.04 -13.08
C ALA A 149 8.28 39.93 -13.55
N TYR A 150 8.02 39.82 -14.86
CA TYR A 150 7.02 38.88 -15.36
C TYR A 150 7.48 37.42 -15.32
N ALA A 151 8.71 37.12 -15.70
CA ALA A 151 9.21 35.72 -15.71
C ALA A 151 9.22 35.11 -14.31
N PRO A 152 9.78 35.75 -13.24
CA PRO A 152 9.72 35.19 -11.91
C PRO A 152 8.29 35.10 -11.35
N ALA A 153 7.42 36.05 -11.65
CA ALA A 153 6.00 36.00 -11.28
C ALA A 153 5.32 34.78 -11.95
N SER A 154 5.53 34.58 -13.25
CA SER A 154 4.97 33.47 -14.01
C SER A 154 5.51 32.12 -13.52
N THR A 155 6.81 32.04 -13.24
CA THR A 155 7.41 30.83 -12.66
C THR A 155 6.81 30.53 -11.29
N GLY A 156 6.65 31.53 -10.44
CA GLY A 156 5.98 31.38 -9.14
C GLY A 156 4.53 30.88 -9.27
N TRP A 157 3.80 31.38 -10.26
CA TRP A 157 2.44 30.93 -10.56
C TRP A 157 2.41 29.47 -11.01
N ILE A 158 3.25 29.10 -11.97
CA ILE A 158 3.34 27.73 -12.49
C ILE A 158 3.67 26.73 -11.36
N VAL A 159 4.69 27.03 -10.55
CA VAL A 159 5.07 26.18 -9.42
C VAL A 159 3.95 26.04 -8.39
N ARG A 160 3.24 27.14 -8.12
CA ARG A 160 2.07 27.12 -7.22
C ARG A 160 0.97 26.24 -7.79
N ASP A 161 0.58 26.44 -9.04
CA ASP A 161 -0.47 25.68 -9.71
C ASP A 161 -0.16 24.18 -9.70
N HIS A 162 1.09 23.79 -10.00
CA HIS A 162 1.53 22.41 -9.92
C HIS A 162 1.47 21.84 -8.50
N ARG A 163 1.82 22.61 -7.48
CA ARG A 163 1.72 22.17 -6.08
C ARG A 163 0.27 21.95 -5.66
N ASP A 164 -0.59 22.92 -5.97
CA ASP A 164 -2.01 22.86 -5.64
C ASP A 164 -2.68 21.67 -6.37
N ALA A 165 -2.32 21.43 -7.65
CA ALA A 165 -2.79 20.30 -8.43
C ALA A 165 -2.30 18.94 -7.85
N ALA A 166 -1.03 18.86 -7.45
CA ALA A 166 -0.46 17.66 -6.85
C ALA A 166 -1.11 17.32 -5.50
N GLU A 167 -1.36 18.34 -4.66
CA GLU A 167 -2.05 18.17 -3.38
C GLU A 167 -3.52 17.72 -3.59
N ALA A 168 -4.22 18.34 -4.54
CA ALA A 168 -5.58 17.91 -4.90
C ALA A 168 -5.63 16.49 -5.46
N ALA A 169 -4.64 16.07 -6.27
CA ALA A 169 -4.53 14.71 -6.78
C ALA A 169 -4.28 13.70 -5.64
N ARG A 170 -3.41 14.04 -4.69
CA ARG A 170 -3.15 13.21 -3.53
C ARG A 170 -4.41 13.01 -2.67
N LEU A 171 -5.12 14.07 -2.36
CA LEU A 171 -6.36 14.00 -1.57
C LEU A 171 -7.43 13.15 -2.28
N ARG A 172 -7.55 13.27 -3.62
CA ARG A 172 -8.46 12.43 -4.41
C ARG A 172 -8.04 10.95 -4.35
N ALA A 173 -6.76 10.65 -4.44
CA ALA A 173 -6.25 9.28 -4.34
C ALA A 173 -6.55 8.66 -2.96
N GLU A 174 -6.35 9.44 -1.88
CA GLU A 174 -6.70 9.02 -0.53
C GLU A 174 -8.21 8.75 -0.38
N GLN A 175 -9.05 9.62 -0.93
CA GLN A 175 -10.51 9.44 -0.92
C GLN A 175 -10.95 8.20 -1.71
N THR A 176 -10.39 7.96 -2.91
CA THR A 176 -10.72 6.77 -3.71
C THR A 176 -10.26 5.48 -3.02
N ALA A 177 -9.12 5.48 -2.34
CA ALA A 177 -8.66 4.33 -1.56
C ALA A 177 -9.60 4.00 -0.39
N LEU A 178 -10.06 5.02 0.33
CA LEU A 178 -11.04 4.84 1.43
C LEU A 178 -12.40 4.32 0.93
N LEU A 179 -12.88 4.84 -0.21
CA LEU A 179 -14.13 4.37 -0.81
C LEU A 179 -14.00 2.91 -1.26
N ALA A 180 -12.89 2.55 -1.92
CA ALA A 180 -12.64 1.17 -2.36
C ALA A 180 -12.60 0.18 -1.18
N GLU A 181 -12.00 0.57 -0.04
CA GLU A 181 -12.02 -0.26 1.18
C GLU A 181 -13.43 -0.40 1.76
N THR A 182 -14.19 0.70 1.77
CA THR A 182 -15.60 0.67 2.24
C THR A 182 -16.45 -0.24 1.36
N ASP A 183 -16.32 -0.13 0.03
CA ASP A 183 -17.02 -0.97 -0.94
C ASP A 183 -16.65 -2.46 -0.76
N ARG A 184 -15.37 -2.75 -0.52
CA ARG A 184 -14.90 -4.10 -0.22
C ARG A 184 -15.55 -4.68 1.03
N VAL A 185 -15.60 -3.93 2.12
CA VAL A 185 -16.23 -4.36 3.38
C VAL A 185 -17.73 -4.58 3.18
N GLN A 186 -18.39 -3.70 2.43
CA GLN A 186 -19.81 -3.84 2.11
C GLN A 186 -20.06 -5.09 1.24
N ALA A 187 -19.24 -5.34 0.22
CA ALA A 187 -19.35 -6.52 -0.64
C ALA A 187 -19.21 -7.82 0.17
N VAL A 188 -18.21 -7.89 1.07
CA VAL A 188 -18.04 -9.05 1.97
C VAL A 188 -19.24 -9.23 2.89
N THR A 189 -19.79 -8.14 3.44
CA THR A 189 -20.96 -8.19 4.33
C THR A 189 -22.21 -8.65 3.58
N ALA A 190 -22.42 -8.13 2.36
CA ALA A 190 -23.55 -8.53 1.51
C ALA A 190 -23.45 -10.01 1.12
N GLU A 191 -22.25 -10.49 0.79
CA GLU A 191 -22.01 -11.88 0.46
C GLU A 191 -22.29 -12.82 1.65
N ARG A 192 -21.82 -12.44 2.85
CA ARG A 192 -22.15 -13.18 4.09
C ARG A 192 -23.65 -13.25 4.34
N ALA A 193 -24.35 -12.14 4.15
CA ALA A 193 -25.82 -12.10 4.31
C ALA A 193 -26.54 -12.94 3.25
N ARG A 194 -26.01 -13.03 2.03
CA ARG A 194 -26.53 -13.92 0.99
C ARG A 194 -26.35 -15.39 1.38
N MET A 195 -25.13 -15.79 1.75
CA MET A 195 -24.84 -17.16 2.15
C MET A 195 -25.63 -17.59 3.39
N ALA A 196 -25.85 -16.68 4.35
CA ALA A 196 -26.67 -16.98 5.52
C ALA A 196 -28.14 -17.29 5.14
N ARG A 197 -28.70 -16.60 4.13
CA ARG A 197 -30.03 -16.90 3.59
C ARG A 197 -30.06 -18.25 2.87
N GLU A 198 -29.07 -18.53 2.01
CA GLU A 198 -28.97 -19.80 1.32
C GLU A 198 -28.88 -20.99 2.29
N LEU A 199 -28.08 -20.83 3.38
CA LEU A 199 -28.02 -21.80 4.47
C LEU A 199 -29.38 -21.98 5.16
N HIS A 200 -30.07 -20.88 5.46
CA HIS A 200 -31.39 -20.93 6.12
C HIS A 200 -32.43 -21.67 5.26
N ASP A 201 -32.45 -21.34 3.97
CA ASP A 201 -33.40 -21.94 3.01
C ASP A 201 -33.13 -23.44 2.84
N MET A 202 -31.85 -23.83 2.80
CA MET A 202 -31.44 -25.23 2.70
C MET A 202 -31.84 -26.02 3.97
N VAL A 203 -31.56 -25.48 5.16
CA VAL A 203 -31.95 -26.10 6.45
C VAL A 203 -33.47 -26.24 6.51
N ALA A 204 -34.21 -25.21 6.15
CA ALA A 204 -35.68 -25.23 6.12
C ALA A 204 -36.24 -26.32 5.20
N ASN A 205 -35.62 -26.49 4.00
CA ASN A 205 -36.03 -27.55 3.06
C ASN A 205 -35.78 -28.96 3.61
N HIS A 206 -34.59 -29.22 4.17
CA HIS A 206 -34.28 -30.54 4.77
C HIS A 206 -35.19 -30.84 5.97
N LEU A 207 -35.41 -29.88 6.85
CA LEU A 207 -36.32 -30.03 8.01
C LEU A 207 -37.77 -30.27 7.58
N SER A 208 -38.25 -29.59 6.53
CA SER A 208 -39.56 -29.77 5.95
C SER A 208 -39.76 -31.18 5.41
N ALA A 209 -38.77 -31.68 4.66
CA ALA A 209 -38.78 -33.05 4.14
C ALA A 209 -38.80 -34.10 5.27
N ILE A 210 -37.99 -33.90 6.31
CA ILE A 210 -37.98 -34.76 7.51
C ILE A 210 -39.36 -34.75 8.20
N ALA A 211 -39.98 -33.57 8.38
CA ALA A 211 -41.28 -33.45 9.01
C ALA A 211 -42.40 -34.13 8.20
N ILE A 212 -42.40 -33.98 6.87
CA ILE A 212 -43.37 -34.63 6.01
C ILE A 212 -43.27 -36.16 6.11
N HIS A 213 -42.06 -36.70 5.96
CA HIS A 213 -41.82 -38.15 6.04
C HIS A 213 -42.09 -38.71 7.43
N SER A 214 -41.79 -37.95 8.51
CA SER A 214 -42.09 -38.34 9.87
C SER A 214 -43.61 -38.42 10.10
N THR A 215 -44.37 -37.44 9.57
CA THR A 215 -45.83 -37.42 9.69
C THR A 215 -46.46 -38.61 8.91
N ALA A 216 -45.94 -38.90 7.71
CA ALA A 216 -46.36 -40.06 6.94
C ALA A 216 -46.10 -41.38 7.65
N ALA A 217 -44.91 -41.54 8.27
CA ALA A 217 -44.58 -42.74 9.04
C ALA A 217 -45.45 -42.95 10.30
N LEU A 218 -45.89 -41.85 10.90
CA LEU A 218 -46.77 -41.92 12.09
C LEU A 218 -48.25 -42.13 11.76
N SER A 219 -48.68 -41.74 10.56
CA SER A 219 -50.09 -41.80 10.15
C SER A 219 -50.46 -43.10 9.44
N LEU A 220 -49.51 -43.82 8.91
CA LEU A 220 -49.69 -45.08 8.19
C LEU A 220 -49.21 -46.21 9.10
N ASP A 221 -50.15 -47.03 9.62
CA ASP A 221 -49.85 -48.16 10.51
C ASP A 221 -49.40 -49.39 9.73
N GLU A 222 -48.44 -49.20 8.82
CA GLU A 222 -47.88 -50.21 7.92
C GLU A 222 -46.36 -50.30 8.08
N PRO A 223 -45.83 -51.43 8.58
CA PRO A 223 -44.40 -51.57 8.92
C PRO A 223 -43.43 -51.30 7.79
N GLU A 224 -43.76 -51.59 6.53
CA GLU A 224 -42.89 -51.43 5.37
C GLU A 224 -42.83 -49.94 4.97
N THR A 225 -43.95 -49.26 4.95
CA THR A 225 -44.02 -47.81 4.67
C THR A 225 -43.28 -46.99 5.75
N SER A 226 -43.40 -47.38 7.03
CA SER A 226 -42.65 -46.75 8.12
C SER A 226 -41.13 -46.94 7.98
N ARG A 227 -40.63 -48.12 7.56
CA ARG A 227 -39.22 -48.35 7.28
C ARG A 227 -38.69 -47.50 6.13
N GLN A 228 -39.45 -47.40 5.05
CA GLN A 228 -39.07 -46.56 3.91
C GLN A 228 -39.01 -45.10 4.31
N ALA A 229 -39.98 -44.55 5.05
CA ALA A 229 -39.98 -43.19 5.55
C ALA A 229 -38.76 -42.90 6.46
N LEU A 230 -38.43 -43.83 7.38
CA LEU A 230 -37.25 -43.72 8.25
C LEU A 230 -35.94 -43.74 7.45
N THR A 231 -35.87 -44.49 6.35
CA THR A 231 -34.71 -44.51 5.47
C THR A 231 -34.51 -43.14 4.76
N VAL A 232 -35.58 -42.57 4.22
CA VAL A 232 -35.53 -41.26 3.57
C VAL A 232 -35.19 -40.15 4.58
N ILE A 233 -35.74 -40.20 5.81
CA ILE A 233 -35.39 -39.27 6.88
C ILE A 233 -33.89 -39.34 7.18
N ARG A 234 -33.33 -40.55 7.30
CA ARG A 234 -31.92 -40.73 7.60
C ARG A 234 -31.04 -40.19 6.48
N GLU A 235 -31.38 -40.49 5.22
CA GLU A 235 -30.65 -39.99 4.04
C GLU A 235 -30.66 -38.48 3.96
N ASN A 236 -31.84 -37.85 4.04
CA ASN A 236 -31.99 -36.39 4.06
C ASN A 236 -31.21 -35.71 5.22
N SER A 237 -31.20 -36.37 6.40
CA SER A 237 -30.45 -35.84 7.54
C SER A 237 -28.92 -35.88 7.33
N VAL A 238 -28.40 -36.97 6.76
CA VAL A 238 -26.97 -37.16 6.48
C VAL A 238 -26.53 -36.19 5.38
N ASP A 239 -27.31 -36.07 4.30
CA ASP A 239 -27.00 -35.18 3.18
C ASP A 239 -27.05 -33.71 3.60
N GLY A 240 -28.08 -33.32 4.35
CA GLY A 240 -28.22 -31.96 4.90
C GLY A 240 -27.06 -31.59 5.83
N LEU A 241 -26.60 -32.50 6.69
CA LEU A 241 -25.45 -32.30 7.54
C LEU A 241 -24.12 -32.18 6.76
N ALA A 242 -23.97 -32.96 5.69
CA ALA A 242 -22.78 -32.91 4.81
C ALA A 242 -22.71 -31.57 4.06
N GLU A 243 -23.82 -31.11 3.51
CA GLU A 243 -23.95 -29.85 2.79
C GLU A 243 -23.70 -28.64 3.73
N MET A 244 -24.31 -28.63 4.93
CA MET A 244 -24.05 -27.60 5.93
C MET A 244 -22.56 -27.54 6.32
N ARG A 245 -21.91 -28.66 6.53
CA ARG A 245 -20.47 -28.70 6.86
C ARG A 245 -19.62 -28.14 5.74
N ARG A 246 -20.00 -28.40 4.47
CA ARG A 246 -19.28 -27.85 3.30
C ARG A 246 -19.40 -26.33 3.25
N LEU A 247 -20.62 -25.78 3.43
CA LEU A 247 -20.86 -24.32 3.38
C LEU A 247 -20.23 -23.60 4.58
N ILE A 248 -20.29 -24.16 5.78
CA ILE A 248 -19.59 -23.61 6.96
C ILE A 248 -18.07 -23.64 6.74
N GLY A 249 -17.53 -24.66 6.07
CA GLY A 249 -16.13 -24.71 5.67
C GLY A 249 -15.74 -23.55 4.76
N ILE A 250 -16.53 -23.27 3.73
CA ILE A 250 -16.30 -22.15 2.78
C ILE A 250 -16.40 -20.79 3.51
N LEU A 251 -17.37 -20.60 4.41
CA LEU A 251 -17.50 -19.38 5.22
C LEU A 251 -16.30 -19.16 6.14
N ARG A 252 -15.76 -20.24 6.69
CA ARG A 252 -14.63 -20.19 7.62
C ARG A 252 -13.29 -19.97 6.89
N ASP A 253 -13.12 -20.53 5.70
CA ASP A 253 -11.95 -20.28 4.86
C ASP A 253 -11.92 -18.86 4.26
N GLY A 254 -13.08 -18.26 4.02
CA GLY A 254 -13.24 -16.88 3.54
C GLY A 254 -13.20 -15.81 4.63
N SER A 255 -13.32 -16.17 5.91
CA SER A 255 -13.41 -15.17 6.99
C SER A 255 -12.07 -14.62 7.46
N GLY A 256 -10.94 -15.19 7.07
CA GLY A 256 -9.64 -14.73 7.57
C GLY A 256 -9.45 -14.78 9.10
N ASP A 257 -10.51 -15.15 9.84
CA ASP A 257 -10.51 -15.39 11.29
C ASP A 257 -9.86 -16.73 11.61
N ARG A 258 -8.61 -16.87 11.20
CA ARG A 258 -7.71 -17.66 12.01
C ARG A 258 -7.27 -16.75 13.14
N GLU A 259 -7.86 -16.91 14.34
CA GLU A 259 -7.06 -16.66 15.52
C GLU A 259 -5.68 -17.22 15.25
N PRO A 260 -4.59 -16.55 15.57
CA PRO A 260 -3.28 -17.15 15.54
C PRO A 260 -3.17 -18.16 16.71
N ALA A 261 -3.89 -19.28 16.62
CA ALA A 261 -3.42 -20.49 17.21
C ALA A 261 -2.05 -20.69 16.59
N ALA A 262 -1.00 -20.72 17.39
CA ALA A 262 0.38 -20.91 16.97
C ALA A 262 0.40 -21.93 15.82
N ALA A 263 0.99 -21.52 14.68
CA ALA A 263 0.96 -22.35 13.47
C ALA A 263 1.36 -23.77 13.87
N PRO A 264 0.59 -24.84 13.49
CA PRO A 264 0.89 -26.17 13.95
C PRO A 264 2.31 -26.54 13.52
N THR A 265 3.17 -26.77 14.50
CA THR A 265 4.57 -27.17 14.32
C THR A 265 4.69 -28.68 14.34
N LEU A 266 5.85 -29.20 13.95
CA LEU A 266 6.12 -30.64 14.03
C LEU A 266 6.09 -31.18 15.48
N ASP A 267 6.27 -30.34 16.49
CA ASP A 267 6.08 -30.67 17.90
C ASP A 267 4.64 -31.13 18.20
N GLY A 268 3.67 -30.61 17.45
CA GLY A 268 2.26 -30.98 17.54
C GLY A 268 1.95 -32.37 16.98
N VAL A 269 2.86 -33.03 16.26
CA VAL A 269 2.65 -34.36 15.69
C VAL A 269 2.48 -35.44 16.79
N ALA A 270 3.16 -35.29 17.91
CA ALA A 270 2.99 -36.17 19.07
C ALA A 270 1.54 -36.15 19.57
N ALA A 271 0.93 -34.98 19.68
CA ALA A 271 -0.47 -34.82 20.08
C ALA A 271 -1.45 -35.42 19.04
N LEU A 272 -1.15 -35.33 17.73
CA LEU A 272 -1.94 -36.02 16.69
C LEU A 272 -1.91 -37.54 16.87
N VAL A 273 -0.73 -38.08 17.14
CA VAL A 273 -0.54 -39.51 17.37
C VAL A 273 -1.28 -39.99 18.63
N ASP A 274 -1.21 -39.19 19.72
CA ASP A 274 -1.93 -39.51 20.95
C ASP A 274 -3.46 -39.42 20.75
N GLY A 275 -3.93 -38.47 19.98
CA GLY A 275 -5.33 -38.40 19.56
C GLY A 275 -5.76 -39.58 18.71
N ALA A 276 -4.92 -40.09 17.81
CA ALA A 276 -5.19 -41.27 17.00
C ALA A 276 -5.22 -42.56 17.86
N ARG A 277 -4.33 -42.66 18.86
CA ARG A 277 -4.33 -43.76 19.85
C ARG A 277 -5.61 -43.76 20.69
N ALA A 278 -6.04 -42.60 21.18
CA ALA A 278 -7.28 -42.48 21.93
C ALA A 278 -8.52 -42.90 21.10
N ASN A 279 -8.44 -42.78 19.77
CA ASN A 279 -9.48 -43.22 18.83
C ASN A 279 -9.29 -44.66 18.32
N GLY A 280 -8.43 -45.45 18.97
CA GLY A 280 -8.31 -46.91 18.78
C GLY A 280 -7.26 -47.36 17.77
N LEU A 281 -6.36 -46.50 17.25
CA LEU A 281 -5.23 -46.90 16.43
C LEU A 281 -4.02 -47.30 17.30
N ASP A 282 -3.36 -48.42 16.97
CA ASP A 282 -2.01 -48.73 17.49
C ASP A 282 -0.98 -47.96 16.66
N VAL A 283 -0.54 -46.76 17.12
CA VAL A 283 0.37 -45.88 16.37
C VAL A 283 1.75 -45.84 17.03
N THR A 284 2.80 -46.01 16.22
CA THR A 284 4.18 -45.79 16.63
C THR A 284 4.73 -44.56 15.92
N LEU A 285 5.36 -43.65 16.66
CA LEU A 285 5.99 -42.44 16.14
C LEU A 285 7.52 -42.56 16.25
N ASP A 286 8.22 -42.41 15.12
CA ASP A 286 9.67 -42.15 15.06
C ASP A 286 9.85 -40.76 14.41
N SER A 287 10.18 -39.77 15.23
CA SER A 287 10.26 -38.37 14.78
C SER A 287 11.64 -37.81 15.10
N ARG A 288 12.42 -37.52 14.05
CA ARG A 288 13.74 -36.87 14.12
C ARG A 288 13.88 -35.83 13.02
N PRO A 289 13.02 -34.77 13.01
CA PRO A 289 12.99 -33.82 11.92
C PRO A 289 14.15 -32.81 11.96
N GLY A 290 14.77 -32.54 13.13
CA GLY A 290 15.71 -31.46 13.32
C GLY A 290 15.03 -30.07 13.15
N GLU A 291 15.82 -29.02 12.84
CA GLU A 291 15.29 -27.74 12.48
C GLU A 291 14.70 -27.77 11.06
N VAL A 292 13.45 -27.37 10.92
CA VAL A 292 12.67 -27.38 9.68
C VAL A 292 12.03 -26.00 9.47
N PRO A 293 12.06 -25.42 8.27
CA PRO A 293 11.37 -24.15 7.98
C PRO A 293 9.86 -24.27 8.22
N SER A 294 9.23 -23.21 8.77
CA SER A 294 7.81 -23.20 9.14
C SER A 294 6.83 -23.61 8.02
N PRO A 295 7.03 -23.27 6.74
CA PRO A 295 6.16 -23.76 5.67
C PRO A 295 6.22 -25.29 5.50
N VAL A 296 7.40 -25.87 5.65
CA VAL A 296 7.64 -27.32 5.54
C VAL A 296 7.07 -28.05 6.76
N GLU A 297 7.21 -27.47 7.96
CA GLU A 297 6.61 -27.98 9.20
C GLU A 297 5.09 -28.09 9.07
N LEU A 298 4.45 -27.01 8.59
CA LEU A 298 2.98 -26.94 8.41
C LEU A 298 2.51 -27.99 7.40
N ALA A 299 3.21 -28.13 6.27
CA ALA A 299 2.87 -29.12 5.24
C ALA A 299 3.00 -30.55 5.78
N ALA A 300 4.11 -30.86 6.45
CA ALA A 300 4.36 -32.17 7.05
C ALA A 300 3.30 -32.49 8.12
N TYR A 301 2.99 -31.58 9.03
CA TYR A 301 1.93 -31.69 10.02
C TYR A 301 0.60 -32.08 9.38
N ARG A 302 0.19 -31.33 8.34
CA ARG A 302 -1.08 -31.55 7.64
C ARG A 302 -1.10 -32.91 6.88
N ILE A 303 0.02 -33.32 6.30
CA ILE A 303 0.13 -34.63 5.64
C ILE A 303 -0.03 -35.75 6.67
N VAL A 304 0.62 -35.67 7.82
CA VAL A 304 0.48 -36.64 8.90
C VAL A 304 -0.96 -36.68 9.44
N GLN A 305 -1.58 -35.50 9.68
CA GLN A 305 -2.96 -35.39 10.14
C GLN A 305 -3.94 -36.11 9.21
N GLU A 306 -3.85 -35.83 7.90
CA GLU A 306 -4.71 -36.44 6.90
C GLU A 306 -4.46 -37.92 6.76
N ALA A 307 -3.18 -38.36 6.79
CA ALA A 307 -2.81 -39.77 6.72
C ALA A 307 -3.32 -40.58 7.93
N LEU A 308 -3.26 -40.01 9.16
CA LEU A 308 -3.81 -40.67 10.36
C LEU A 308 -5.36 -40.70 10.31
N THR A 309 -6.00 -39.63 9.80
CA THR A 309 -7.46 -39.62 9.58
C THR A 309 -7.88 -40.70 8.59
N ASN A 310 -7.12 -40.89 7.51
CA ASN A 310 -7.36 -41.94 6.54
C ASN A 310 -7.11 -43.34 7.12
N ALA A 311 -6.11 -43.49 7.98
CA ALA A 311 -5.87 -44.75 8.69
C ALA A 311 -7.04 -45.08 9.63
N LEU A 312 -7.57 -44.12 10.38
CA LEU A 312 -8.75 -44.34 11.24
C LEU A 312 -9.99 -44.82 10.45
N LYS A 313 -10.17 -44.32 9.22
CA LYS A 313 -11.34 -44.65 8.38
C LYS A 313 -11.15 -45.98 7.60
N HIS A 314 -9.93 -46.32 7.22
CA HIS A 314 -9.68 -47.31 6.16
C HIS A 314 -8.66 -48.38 6.51
N ALA A 315 -7.84 -48.22 7.56
CA ALA A 315 -6.84 -49.23 7.94
C ALA A 315 -7.49 -50.47 8.56
N ARG A 316 -6.83 -51.60 8.39
CA ARG A 316 -7.12 -52.83 9.15
C ARG A 316 -6.57 -52.75 10.57
N PRO A 317 -7.10 -53.56 11.51
CA PRO A 317 -6.47 -53.72 12.82
C PRO A 317 -4.99 -54.09 12.68
N GLY A 318 -4.13 -53.34 13.39
CA GLY A 318 -2.71 -53.51 13.40
C GLY A 318 -1.95 -52.22 13.57
N ARG A 319 -0.62 -52.27 13.51
CA ARG A 319 0.23 -51.13 13.84
C ARG A 319 0.35 -50.16 12.68
N VAL A 320 0.10 -48.90 12.97
CA VAL A 320 0.36 -47.74 12.10
C VAL A 320 1.71 -47.14 12.50
N THR A 321 2.56 -46.86 11.52
CA THR A 321 3.87 -46.25 11.78
C THR A 321 3.94 -44.85 11.14
N VAL A 322 4.30 -43.85 11.94
CA VAL A 322 4.60 -42.50 11.48
C VAL A 322 6.09 -42.27 11.65
N CYS A 323 6.77 -41.93 10.56
CA CYS A 323 8.20 -41.64 10.54
C CYS A 323 8.46 -40.26 9.92
N LEU A 324 9.19 -39.40 10.66
CA LEU A 324 9.67 -38.10 10.22
C LEU A 324 11.19 -38.10 10.34
N ALA A 325 11.90 -38.01 9.23
CA ALA A 325 13.36 -38.04 9.23
C ALA A 325 13.91 -36.96 8.28
N ARG A 326 14.92 -36.23 8.74
CA ARG A 326 15.69 -35.34 7.88
C ARG A 326 16.85 -36.08 7.24
N ARG A 327 16.95 -36.02 5.90
CA ARG A 327 18.06 -36.59 5.12
C ARG A 327 18.40 -35.67 3.95
N ASP A 328 19.67 -35.38 3.78
CA ASP A 328 20.22 -34.68 2.61
C ASP A 328 19.46 -33.37 2.20
N GLY A 329 19.05 -32.57 3.21
CA GLY A 329 18.33 -31.34 2.97
C GLY A 329 16.85 -31.52 2.64
N VAL A 330 16.27 -32.67 2.88
CA VAL A 330 14.86 -33.01 2.67
C VAL A 330 14.26 -33.57 3.96
N LEU A 331 13.03 -33.22 4.26
CA LEU A 331 12.21 -33.84 5.29
C LEU A 331 11.39 -34.96 4.65
N ASP A 332 11.74 -36.21 5.00
CA ASP A 332 10.97 -37.38 4.64
C ASP A 332 9.84 -37.61 5.65
N VAL A 333 8.61 -37.63 5.15
CA VAL A 333 7.39 -37.94 5.89
C VAL A 333 6.87 -39.29 5.38
N ARG A 334 6.75 -40.28 6.27
CA ARG A 334 6.19 -41.59 5.92
C ARG A 334 5.14 -42.02 6.94
N VAL A 335 3.98 -42.38 6.45
CA VAL A 335 2.91 -42.98 7.26
C VAL A 335 2.48 -44.28 6.62
N SER A 336 2.61 -45.38 7.36
CA SER A 336 2.25 -46.74 6.87
C SER A 336 1.18 -47.33 7.77
N SER A 337 0.11 -47.83 7.17
CA SER A 337 -1.01 -48.48 7.88
C SER A 337 -1.36 -49.82 7.28
N PRO A 338 -1.86 -50.81 8.06
CA PRO A 338 -2.25 -52.11 7.56
C PRO A 338 -3.31 -52.02 6.46
N TYR A 339 -3.07 -52.68 5.34
CA TYR A 339 -3.92 -52.66 4.15
C TYR A 339 -4.24 -54.08 3.67
N GLY A 340 -5.45 -54.30 3.14
CA GLY A 340 -5.82 -55.58 2.54
C GLY A 340 -7.33 -55.66 2.24
N PRO A 341 -7.82 -56.75 1.64
CA PRO A 341 -9.24 -56.93 1.36
C PRO A 341 -10.04 -56.90 2.66
N VAL A 342 -11.12 -56.13 2.68
CA VAL A 342 -12.10 -56.04 3.79
C VAL A 342 -13.41 -56.62 3.26
N ASP A 343 -14.01 -57.56 3.99
CA ASP A 343 -15.36 -58.05 3.70
C ASP A 343 -16.38 -56.97 4.15
N GLY A 344 -17.01 -56.31 3.19
CA GLY A 344 -18.06 -55.31 3.43
C GLY A 344 -18.06 -54.14 2.44
N PRO A 345 -19.20 -53.44 2.28
CA PRO A 345 -19.28 -52.28 1.38
C PRO A 345 -18.41 -51.15 1.91
N ARG A 346 -17.40 -50.74 1.13
CA ARG A 346 -16.59 -49.53 1.38
C ARG A 346 -17.41 -48.30 1.03
N ALA A 347 -17.47 -47.30 1.93
CA ALA A 347 -17.92 -46.01 1.56
C ALA A 347 -16.95 -45.44 0.49
N PRO A 348 -17.46 -44.95 -0.67
CA PRO A 348 -16.60 -44.39 -1.69
C PRO A 348 -15.90 -43.14 -1.13
N GLY A 349 -14.59 -43.20 -0.99
CA GLY A 349 -13.78 -42.06 -0.59
C GLY A 349 -13.70 -41.08 -1.77
N SER A 350 -13.94 -39.82 -1.53
CA SER A 350 -13.88 -38.73 -2.56
C SER A 350 -12.47 -38.54 -3.17
N GLY A 351 -11.42 -39.20 -2.63
CA GLY A 351 -10.04 -39.00 -3.05
C GLY A 351 -9.45 -37.61 -2.75
N ALA A 352 -10.27 -36.69 -2.27
CA ALA A 352 -9.87 -35.28 -2.03
C ALA A 352 -8.72 -35.12 -1.05
N GLY A 353 -8.62 -35.98 -0.03
CA GLY A 353 -7.50 -35.98 0.94
C GLY A 353 -6.16 -36.24 0.29
N LEU A 354 -6.08 -37.24 -0.65
CA LEU A 354 -4.85 -37.57 -1.38
C LEU A 354 -4.43 -36.43 -2.32
N VAL A 355 -5.40 -35.80 -2.99
CA VAL A 355 -5.17 -34.63 -3.87
C VAL A 355 -4.58 -33.48 -3.05
N GLY A 356 -5.19 -33.13 -1.93
CA GLY A 356 -4.71 -32.03 -1.08
C GLY A 356 -3.34 -32.29 -0.45
N MET A 357 -2.98 -33.55 -0.15
CA MET A 357 -1.62 -33.89 0.31
C MET A 357 -0.58 -33.73 -0.81
N ARG A 358 -0.92 -34.13 -2.04
CA ARG A 358 -0.05 -33.96 -3.22
C ARG A 358 0.18 -32.49 -3.55
N GLU A 359 -0.86 -31.68 -3.55
CA GLU A 359 -0.76 -30.24 -3.80
C GLU A 359 0.14 -29.54 -2.79
N ARG A 360 -0.01 -29.86 -1.50
CA ARG A 360 0.84 -29.29 -0.44
C ARG A 360 2.31 -29.64 -0.59
N ALA A 361 2.63 -30.88 -0.99
CA ALA A 361 4.02 -31.26 -1.26
C ALA A 361 4.56 -30.54 -2.50
N ALA A 362 3.78 -30.46 -3.58
CA ALA A 362 4.16 -29.80 -4.82
C ALA A 362 4.40 -28.31 -4.67
N LEU A 363 3.62 -27.60 -3.84
CA LEU A 363 3.80 -26.16 -3.54
C LEU A 363 5.19 -25.85 -2.92
N LEU A 364 5.80 -26.83 -2.27
CA LEU A 364 7.14 -26.72 -1.69
C LEU A 364 8.24 -27.31 -2.60
N GLY A 365 7.90 -27.67 -3.85
CA GLY A 365 8.84 -28.34 -4.76
C GLY A 365 9.17 -29.77 -4.33
N GLY A 366 8.38 -30.36 -3.44
CA GLY A 366 8.53 -31.72 -2.95
C GLY A 366 7.81 -32.77 -3.79
N THR A 367 7.99 -34.05 -3.43
CA THR A 367 7.31 -35.19 -4.06
C THR A 367 6.34 -35.84 -3.10
N PHE A 368 5.29 -36.47 -3.66
CA PHE A 368 4.26 -37.18 -2.91
C PHE A 368 3.85 -38.45 -3.60
N GLU A 369 3.83 -39.52 -2.86
CA GLU A 369 3.38 -40.85 -3.30
C GLU A 369 2.45 -41.48 -2.24
N ALA A 370 1.39 -42.12 -2.68
CA ALA A 370 0.51 -42.88 -1.80
C ALA A 370 -0.03 -44.10 -2.53
N GLY A 371 0.07 -45.24 -1.89
CA GLY A 371 -0.39 -46.48 -2.50
C GLY A 371 -0.09 -47.75 -1.63
N PRO A 372 -0.55 -48.92 -2.12
CA PRO A 372 -0.30 -50.18 -1.46
C PRO A 372 1.15 -50.63 -1.65
N GLU A 373 1.83 -50.97 -0.55
CA GLU A 373 3.14 -51.60 -0.52
C GLU A 373 3.02 -52.93 0.25
N GLY A 374 2.83 -54.04 -0.46
CA GLY A 374 2.58 -55.36 0.16
C GLY A 374 1.30 -55.35 1.01
N ALA A 375 1.41 -55.61 2.29
CA ALA A 375 0.28 -55.61 3.24
C ALA A 375 0.04 -54.24 3.90
N LEU A 376 0.71 -53.21 3.46
CA LEU A 376 0.60 -51.84 4.01
C LEU A 376 0.12 -50.88 2.94
N TRP A 377 -0.64 -49.85 3.37
CA TRP A 377 -0.86 -48.61 2.63
C TRP A 377 0.16 -47.62 3.11
N THR A 378 0.96 -47.08 2.21
CA THR A 378 2.03 -46.17 2.56
C THR A 378 1.79 -44.80 1.90
N VAL A 379 1.87 -43.76 2.69
CA VAL A 379 1.93 -42.34 2.27
C VAL A 379 3.37 -41.89 2.46
N ARG A 380 3.99 -41.36 1.42
CA ARG A 380 5.35 -40.80 1.43
C ARG A 380 5.31 -39.36 0.89
N ALA A 381 6.01 -38.47 1.57
CA ALA A 381 6.27 -37.14 1.06
C ALA A 381 7.71 -36.75 1.34
N ALA A 382 8.41 -36.22 0.32
CA ALA A 382 9.76 -35.72 0.44
C ALA A 382 9.69 -34.19 0.24
N LEU A 383 9.94 -33.42 1.31
CA LEU A 383 9.77 -31.95 1.35
C LEU A 383 11.14 -31.28 1.45
N PRO A 384 11.59 -30.53 0.42
CA PRO A 384 12.85 -29.80 0.45
C PRO A 384 12.90 -28.77 1.57
N LEU A 385 14.05 -28.67 2.26
CA LEU A 385 14.30 -27.71 3.35
C LEU A 385 14.92 -26.39 2.85
N ILE A 386 15.11 -26.24 1.54
CA ILE A 386 15.66 -25.05 0.93
C ILE A 386 14.50 -24.09 0.66
N GLU A 387 14.55 -22.89 1.20
CA GLU A 387 13.69 -21.80 0.76
C GLU A 387 13.95 -21.58 -0.74
N GLY A 388 12.94 -21.82 -1.57
CA GLY A 388 13.02 -21.56 -3.00
C GLY A 388 13.33 -20.10 -3.24
N ASP A 389 14.50 -19.81 -3.82
CA ASP A 389 14.89 -18.53 -4.36
C ASP A 389 13.90 -18.18 -5.50
N HIS A 390 12.84 -17.45 -5.19
CA HIS A 390 11.95 -16.89 -6.21
C HIS A 390 12.70 -15.77 -6.94
N ARG A 391 13.63 -16.15 -7.82
CA ARG A 391 14.12 -15.31 -8.90
C ARG A 391 13.13 -15.39 -10.06
N SER A 392 12.40 -14.32 -10.26
CA SER A 392 12.28 -13.47 -11.46
C SER A 392 10.97 -12.75 -11.48
#